data_8c6d5a2c6a91f717f987aaa6b8def2c4
#
_entry.id   8c6d5a2c6a91f717f987aaa6b8def2c4
#
_cell.length_a   1.000
_cell.length_b   1.000
_cell.length_c   1.000
_cell.angle_alpha   90.00
_cell.angle_beta   90.00
_cell.angle_gamma   90.00
#
_symmetry.space_group_name_H-M   'P 1'
#
loop_
_entity.id
_entity.type
_entity.pdbx_description
1 polymer ?
#
loop_
_entity_poly.entity_id
_entity_poly.type
_entity_poly.pdbx_seq_one_letter_code
_entity_poly.pdbx_strand_id
1 'polypeptide(L)'
;MQQSELDIPIYRLRPSNKSWLLCPGSIQASEGIPDETTDAAELGTALHELAELCLKQGVSPDSYIGYKMNQEWDITQERSDIAAYYVDWVNNEPGTKQYELPVTMENYAPGCRGTADAVIEHTDTLTVADLKSGMGRVNATDNTQLMLYGLGALNDIADHSFIDTIRLVIVQPRLDHIDQWYIKKDELIKWGHEVVRPAAAKTMAADPEFNPSPAA
;
A
#
# COMPACT_ATOMS: atom_id res chain seq x y z
N MET A 1 -12.65 38.55 -17.69
CA MET A 1 -13.46 37.38 -17.29
C MET A 1 -12.49 36.33 -16.82
N GLN A 2 -12.28 36.27 -15.51
CA GLN A 2 -11.44 35.25 -14.86
C GLN A 2 -12.19 33.93 -14.88
N GLN A 3 -11.60 32.92 -15.49
CA GLN A 3 -12.00 31.53 -15.33
C GLN A 3 -11.84 31.18 -13.87
N SER A 4 -12.95 30.92 -13.17
CA SER A 4 -12.92 30.26 -11.88
C SER A 4 -12.36 28.87 -12.12
N GLU A 5 -11.12 28.63 -11.66
CA GLU A 5 -10.65 27.28 -11.38
C GLU A 5 -11.69 26.68 -10.42
N LEU A 6 -12.44 25.72 -10.94
CA LEU A 6 -13.23 24.85 -10.10
C LEU A 6 -12.23 24.17 -9.15
N ASP A 7 -12.25 24.58 -7.89
CA ASP A 7 -11.67 23.83 -6.79
C ASP A 7 -12.38 22.47 -6.76
N ILE A 8 -11.87 21.53 -7.57
CA ILE A 8 -12.26 20.14 -7.44
C ILE A 8 -11.65 19.70 -6.12
N PRO A 9 -12.47 19.35 -5.13
CA PRO A 9 -11.94 18.82 -3.88
C PRO A 9 -11.02 17.66 -4.23
N ILE A 10 -9.75 17.75 -3.87
CA ILE A 10 -8.79 16.67 -4.09
C ILE A 10 -9.17 15.57 -3.10
N TYR A 11 -10.16 14.77 -3.44
CA TYR A 11 -10.50 13.57 -2.68
C TYR A 11 -9.30 12.63 -2.78
N ARG A 12 -8.58 12.52 -1.68
CA ARG A 12 -7.37 11.69 -1.61
C ARG A 12 -7.77 10.24 -1.43
N LEU A 13 -8.13 9.59 -2.52
CA LEU A 13 -8.25 8.14 -2.52
C LEU A 13 -6.87 7.54 -2.25
N ARG A 14 -6.84 6.58 -1.35
CA ARG A 14 -5.59 5.88 -0.98
C ARG A 14 -5.84 4.38 -0.90
N PRO A 15 -4.89 3.55 -1.33
CA PRO A 15 -4.98 2.10 -1.15
C PRO A 15 -5.09 1.69 0.33
N SER A 16 -4.37 2.38 1.22
CA SER A 16 -4.39 2.12 2.67
C SER A 16 -5.72 2.48 3.33
N ASN A 17 -6.45 3.46 2.79
CA ASN A 17 -7.82 3.80 3.20
C ASN A 17 -8.80 3.32 2.12
N LYS A 18 -9.03 2.02 2.07
CA LYS A 18 -9.82 1.33 1.03
C LYS A 18 -11.33 1.35 1.26
N SER A 19 -11.81 1.96 2.36
CA SER A 19 -13.25 2.03 2.70
C SER A 19 -14.11 2.62 1.59
N TRP A 20 -13.57 3.54 0.78
CA TRP A 20 -14.26 4.14 -0.36
C TRP A 20 -14.71 3.13 -1.43
N LEU A 21 -14.06 1.95 -1.51
CA LEU A 21 -14.49 0.89 -2.43
C LEU A 21 -15.88 0.34 -2.09
N LEU A 22 -16.22 0.27 -0.81
CA LEU A 22 -17.48 -0.26 -0.31
C LEU A 22 -18.46 0.85 0.11
N CYS A 23 -17.94 1.97 0.58
CA CYS A 23 -18.68 3.12 1.08
C CYS A 23 -18.19 4.41 0.40
N PRO A 24 -18.65 4.74 -0.79
CA PRO A 24 -18.21 5.94 -1.52
C PRO A 24 -18.30 7.22 -0.70
N GLY A 25 -19.32 7.36 0.13
CA GLY A 25 -19.51 8.51 1.03
C GLY A 25 -18.49 8.63 2.16
N SER A 26 -17.70 7.58 2.43
CA SER A 26 -16.68 7.61 3.50
C SER A 26 -15.65 8.72 3.30
N ILE A 27 -15.34 9.08 2.07
CA ILE A 27 -14.41 10.17 1.75
C ILE A 27 -14.98 11.52 2.22
N GLN A 28 -16.24 11.82 1.87
CA GLN A 28 -16.89 13.06 2.31
C GLN A 28 -17.11 13.07 3.82
N ALA A 29 -17.44 11.91 4.43
CA ALA A 29 -17.61 11.81 5.87
C ALA A 29 -16.32 12.10 6.65
N SER A 30 -15.16 11.84 6.05
CA SER A 30 -13.84 12.09 6.66
C SER A 30 -13.31 13.49 6.36
N GLU A 31 -13.99 14.26 5.52
CA GLU A 31 -13.53 15.60 5.15
C GLU A 31 -13.55 16.54 6.37
N GLY A 32 -12.40 17.19 6.62
CA GLY A 32 -12.23 18.10 7.77
C GLY A 32 -12.07 17.41 9.12
N ILE A 33 -12.10 16.07 9.17
CA ILE A 33 -11.76 15.32 10.38
C ILE A 33 -10.23 15.13 10.38
N PRO A 34 -9.52 15.60 11.43
CA PRO A 34 -8.08 15.34 11.53
C PRO A 34 -7.80 13.84 11.55
N ASP A 35 -6.79 13.40 10.80
CA ASP A 35 -6.26 12.05 10.94
C ASP A 35 -5.64 11.91 12.34
N GLU A 36 -6.34 11.26 13.26
CA GLU A 36 -5.77 10.91 14.56
C GLU A 36 -4.86 9.69 14.37
N THR A 37 -3.56 9.91 14.50
CA THR A 37 -2.59 8.83 14.52
C THR A 37 -2.57 8.16 15.90
N THR A 38 -2.39 6.86 15.94
CA THR A 38 -2.15 6.11 17.17
C THR A 38 -0.65 5.78 17.29
N ASP A 39 -0.15 5.61 18.51
CA ASP A 39 1.23 5.15 18.74
C ASP A 39 1.58 3.91 17.91
N ALA A 40 0.60 3.02 17.71
CA ALA A 40 0.80 1.82 16.90
C ALA A 40 0.96 2.13 15.41
N ALA A 41 0.24 3.13 14.89
CA ALA A 41 0.37 3.56 13.49
C ALA A 41 1.69 4.32 13.28
N GLU A 42 2.09 5.16 14.22
CA GLU A 42 3.37 5.89 14.19
C GLU A 42 4.57 4.94 14.27
N LEU A 43 4.51 3.95 15.17
CA LEU A 43 5.52 2.89 15.23
C LEU A 43 5.57 2.11 13.91
N GLY A 44 4.40 1.83 13.31
CA GLY A 44 4.32 1.22 11.98
C GLY A 44 5.12 2.02 10.96
N THR A 45 4.87 3.33 10.88
CA THR A 45 5.58 4.25 9.97
C THR A 45 7.09 4.22 10.22
N ALA A 46 7.53 4.26 11.49
CA ALA A 46 8.95 4.20 11.83
C ALA A 46 9.62 2.88 11.41
N LEU A 47 8.90 1.76 11.49
CA LEU A 47 9.40 0.45 11.05
C LEU A 47 9.49 0.35 9.52
N HIS A 48 8.55 0.93 8.78
CA HIS A 48 8.64 1.04 7.33
C HIS A 48 9.83 1.89 6.91
N GLU A 49 10.04 3.05 7.54
CA GLU A 49 11.20 3.92 7.28
C GLU A 49 12.52 3.19 7.56
N LEU A 50 12.63 2.45 8.67
CA LEU A 50 13.81 1.65 8.98
C LEU A 50 14.05 0.58 7.93
N ALA A 51 13.03 -0.15 7.54
CA ALA A 51 13.14 -1.20 6.52
C ALA A 51 13.56 -0.62 5.16
N GLU A 52 12.96 0.50 4.76
CA GLU A 52 13.33 1.22 3.53
C GLU A 52 14.80 1.62 3.52
N LEU A 53 15.27 2.27 4.59
CA LEU A 53 16.67 2.69 4.72
C LEU A 53 17.62 1.50 4.60
N CYS A 54 17.32 0.40 5.29
CA CYS A 54 18.13 -0.79 5.26
C CYS A 54 18.17 -1.44 3.87
N LEU A 55 17.02 -1.55 3.20
CA LEU A 55 16.93 -2.09 1.84
C LEU A 55 17.68 -1.23 0.82
N LYS A 56 17.54 0.11 0.90
CA LYS A 56 18.21 1.04 -0.01
C LYS A 56 19.72 1.11 0.19
N GLN A 57 20.19 0.97 1.44
CA GLN A 57 21.61 1.07 1.78
C GLN A 57 22.33 -0.28 1.79
N GLY A 58 21.58 -1.39 1.78
CA GLY A 58 22.15 -2.74 1.91
C GLY A 58 22.77 -2.99 3.28
N VAL A 59 22.20 -2.45 4.35
CA VAL A 59 22.70 -2.59 5.74
C VAL A 59 21.68 -3.31 6.61
N SER A 60 22.17 -3.94 7.70
CA SER A 60 21.31 -4.58 8.69
C SER A 60 20.57 -3.52 9.54
N PRO A 61 19.28 -3.72 9.90
CA PRO A 61 18.57 -2.89 10.85
C PRO A 61 19.27 -2.74 12.21
N ASP A 62 20.09 -3.69 12.63
CA ASP A 62 20.90 -3.61 13.85
C ASP A 62 21.87 -2.41 13.85
N SER A 63 22.25 -1.93 12.67
CA SER A 63 23.09 -0.73 12.53
C SER A 63 22.40 0.53 13.05
N TYR A 64 21.10 0.51 13.23
CA TYR A 64 20.30 1.63 13.70
C TYR A 64 19.87 1.50 15.17
N ILE A 65 20.27 0.46 15.90
CA ILE A 65 19.96 0.32 17.33
C ILE A 65 20.51 1.52 18.10
N GLY A 66 19.64 2.17 18.89
CA GLY A 66 19.95 3.40 19.63
C GLY A 66 19.74 4.69 18.85
N TYR A 67 19.42 4.63 17.56
CA TYR A 67 18.98 5.79 16.78
C TYR A 67 17.48 6.00 16.91
N LYS A 68 17.01 7.19 16.54
CA LYS A 68 15.58 7.52 16.49
C LYS A 68 15.09 7.60 15.06
N MET A 69 13.96 6.93 14.79
CA MET A 69 13.18 7.14 13.57
C MET A 69 12.06 8.14 13.85
N ASN A 70 11.72 8.96 12.86
CA ASN A 70 10.72 10.03 12.96
C ASN A 70 10.90 10.95 14.18
N GLN A 71 12.15 11.10 14.67
CA GLN A 71 12.54 11.88 15.85
C GLN A 71 11.94 11.41 17.20
N GLU A 72 11.10 10.39 17.21
CA GLU A 72 10.35 9.93 18.38
C GLU A 72 10.65 8.47 18.76
N TRP A 73 10.84 7.59 17.76
CA TRP A 73 10.91 6.16 17.99
C TRP A 73 12.34 5.64 18.09
N ASP A 74 12.80 5.34 19.28
CA ASP A 74 14.11 4.69 19.49
C ASP A 74 14.12 3.31 18.85
N ILE A 75 15.13 2.98 18.06
CA ILE A 75 15.30 1.63 17.51
C ILE A 75 15.91 0.74 18.59
N THR A 76 15.06 -0.09 19.16
CA THR A 76 15.43 -1.15 20.10
C THR A 76 15.79 -2.43 19.36
N GLN A 77 16.34 -3.42 20.04
CA GLN A 77 16.59 -4.74 19.45
C GLN A 77 15.30 -5.35 18.89
N GLU A 78 14.19 -5.32 19.65
CA GLU A 78 12.88 -5.83 19.18
C GLU A 78 12.45 -5.18 17.86
N ARG A 79 12.60 -3.87 17.73
CA ARG A 79 12.22 -3.12 16.51
C ARG A 79 13.15 -3.42 15.36
N SER A 80 14.45 -3.58 15.65
CA SER A 80 15.43 -4.05 14.68
C SER A 80 15.06 -5.44 14.15
N ASP A 81 14.72 -6.38 15.03
CA ASP A 81 14.35 -7.75 14.67
C ASP A 81 13.10 -7.77 13.78
N ILE A 82 12.09 -6.93 14.08
CA ILE A 82 10.89 -6.79 13.25
C ILE A 82 11.24 -6.30 11.84
N ALA A 83 12.06 -5.26 11.74
CA ALA A 83 12.48 -4.75 10.44
C ALA A 83 13.37 -5.77 9.69
N ALA A 84 14.27 -6.45 10.40
CA ALA A 84 15.16 -7.45 9.83
C ALA A 84 14.40 -8.61 9.19
N TYR A 85 13.33 -9.09 9.83
CA TYR A 85 12.50 -10.14 9.28
C TYR A 85 11.97 -9.79 7.87
N TYR A 86 11.48 -8.55 7.70
CA TYR A 86 11.00 -8.07 6.40
C TYR A 86 12.15 -7.84 5.40
N VAL A 87 13.21 -7.17 5.85
CA VAL A 87 14.39 -6.87 5.02
C VAL A 87 15.02 -8.15 4.49
N ASP A 88 15.18 -9.16 5.34
CA ASP A 88 15.76 -10.46 4.96
C ASP A 88 14.82 -11.17 3.97
N TRP A 89 13.52 -11.16 4.21
CA TRP A 89 12.56 -11.74 3.28
C TRP A 89 12.66 -11.08 1.90
N VAL A 90 12.62 -9.75 1.83
CA VAL A 90 12.73 -9.01 0.57
C VAL A 90 14.07 -9.29 -0.12
N ASN A 91 15.18 -9.29 0.62
CA ASN A 91 16.51 -9.52 0.05
C ASN A 91 16.66 -10.94 -0.55
N ASN A 92 16.01 -11.93 0.04
CA ASN A 92 16.04 -13.31 -0.43
C ASN A 92 15.14 -13.57 -1.64
N GLU A 93 14.18 -12.71 -1.94
CA GLU A 93 13.35 -12.85 -3.14
C GLU A 93 14.19 -12.58 -4.41
N PRO A 94 14.07 -13.42 -5.45
CA PRO A 94 14.78 -13.19 -6.71
C PRO A 94 14.12 -12.07 -7.52
N GLY A 95 14.91 -11.35 -8.32
CA GLY A 95 14.40 -10.35 -9.26
C GLY A 95 14.90 -8.93 -9.02
N THR A 96 14.42 -8.02 -9.85
CA THR A 96 14.69 -6.58 -9.73
C THR A 96 13.74 -5.96 -8.72
N LYS A 97 14.29 -5.27 -7.74
CA LYS A 97 13.54 -4.74 -6.60
C LYS A 97 13.45 -3.23 -6.63
N GLN A 98 12.28 -2.71 -6.31
CA GLN A 98 12.04 -1.29 -6.05
C GLN A 98 11.40 -1.18 -4.65
N TYR A 99 11.85 -0.20 -3.87
CA TYR A 99 11.44 -0.01 -2.49
C TYR A 99 10.74 1.34 -2.35
N GLU A 100 9.66 1.37 -1.55
CA GLU A 100 8.83 2.56 -1.35
C GLU A 100 8.48 3.18 -2.72
N LEU A 101 7.95 2.36 -3.61
CA LEU A 101 7.59 2.78 -4.95
C LEU A 101 6.31 3.62 -4.91
N PRO A 102 6.38 4.92 -5.26
CA PRO A 102 5.17 5.71 -5.46
C PRO A 102 4.38 5.14 -6.63
N VAL A 103 3.11 4.84 -6.40
CA VAL A 103 2.23 4.26 -7.42
C VAL A 103 0.96 5.10 -7.58
N THR A 104 0.45 5.13 -8.81
CA THR A 104 -0.78 5.84 -9.15
C THR A 104 -1.79 4.91 -9.81
N MET A 105 -3.05 5.08 -9.49
CA MET A 105 -4.15 4.31 -10.08
C MET A 105 -5.00 5.17 -11.03
N GLU A 106 -4.39 6.13 -11.73
CA GLU A 106 -5.10 7.13 -12.56
C GLU A 106 -6.04 6.50 -13.59
N ASN A 107 -5.69 5.34 -14.14
CA ASN A 107 -6.54 4.63 -15.12
C ASN A 107 -7.84 4.08 -14.52
N TYR A 108 -7.90 3.91 -13.19
CA TYR A 108 -9.03 3.28 -12.49
C TYR A 108 -9.67 4.22 -11.48
N ALA A 109 -8.87 4.96 -10.74
CA ALA A 109 -9.30 5.88 -9.68
C ALA A 109 -8.47 7.16 -9.76
N PRO A 110 -8.93 8.17 -10.54
CA PRO A 110 -8.22 9.43 -10.69
C PRO A 110 -7.88 10.07 -9.34
N GLY A 111 -6.64 10.48 -9.16
CA GLY A 111 -6.12 11.05 -7.92
C GLY A 111 -5.81 10.02 -6.83
N CYS A 112 -6.05 8.73 -7.04
CA CYS A 112 -5.66 7.68 -6.10
C CYS A 112 -4.15 7.45 -6.19
N ARG A 113 -3.48 7.59 -5.06
CA ARG A 113 -2.02 7.46 -4.93
C ARG A 113 -1.67 6.69 -3.67
N GLY A 114 -0.52 6.04 -3.72
CA GLY A 114 0.04 5.36 -2.57
C GLY A 114 1.51 5.06 -2.78
N THR A 115 2.10 4.38 -1.83
CA THR A 115 3.47 3.90 -1.89
C THR A 115 3.45 2.42 -1.58
N ALA A 116 4.00 1.61 -2.47
CA ALA A 116 4.15 0.17 -2.26
C ALA A 116 5.51 -0.11 -1.61
N ASP A 117 5.52 -0.82 -0.48
CA ASP A 117 6.74 -1.02 0.32
C ASP A 117 7.84 -1.72 -0.46
N ALA A 118 7.50 -2.81 -1.16
CA ALA A 118 8.41 -3.44 -2.12
C ALA A 118 7.66 -3.96 -3.35
N VAL A 119 8.23 -3.69 -4.52
CA VAL A 119 7.80 -4.23 -5.81
C VAL A 119 8.97 -4.99 -6.42
N ILE A 120 8.74 -6.24 -6.83
CA ILE A 120 9.79 -7.14 -7.30
C ILE A 120 9.36 -7.74 -8.64
N GLU A 121 10.17 -7.51 -9.68
CA GLU A 121 9.96 -8.07 -11.00
C GLU A 121 10.86 -9.30 -11.18
N HIS A 122 10.27 -10.44 -11.42
CA HIS A 122 11.01 -11.67 -11.68
C HIS A 122 10.29 -12.53 -12.72
N THR A 123 10.96 -12.77 -13.84
CA THR A 123 10.40 -13.51 -14.99
C THR A 123 9.06 -12.94 -15.46
N ASP A 124 7.97 -13.65 -15.33
CA ASP A 124 6.59 -13.28 -15.70
C ASP A 124 5.73 -12.84 -14.52
N THR A 125 6.35 -12.67 -13.36
CA THR A 125 5.65 -12.37 -12.10
C THR A 125 6.07 -11.02 -11.54
N LEU A 126 5.08 -10.19 -11.22
CA LEU A 126 5.22 -8.97 -10.45
C LEU A 126 4.78 -9.24 -9.00
N THR A 127 5.70 -9.14 -8.06
CA THR A 127 5.39 -9.27 -6.63
C THR A 127 5.22 -7.89 -6.01
N VAL A 128 4.13 -7.71 -5.24
CA VAL A 128 3.91 -6.55 -4.38
C VAL A 128 3.86 -7.04 -2.95
N ALA A 129 4.78 -6.59 -2.13
CA ALA A 129 4.89 -6.98 -0.72
C ALA A 129 4.66 -5.77 0.19
N ASP A 130 3.95 -6.03 1.28
CA ASP A 130 3.54 -5.03 2.26
C ASP A 130 3.90 -5.51 3.67
N LEU A 131 4.62 -4.68 4.41
CA LEU A 131 5.00 -4.91 5.80
C LEU A 131 3.83 -4.56 6.72
N LYS A 132 3.45 -5.48 7.58
CA LYS A 132 2.44 -5.25 8.62
C LYS A 132 3.03 -5.49 10.00
N SER A 133 3.21 -4.41 10.76
CA SER A 133 3.78 -4.46 12.12
C SER A 133 2.73 -4.68 13.22
N GLY A 134 1.44 -4.70 12.88
CA GLY A 134 0.34 -4.88 13.82
C GLY A 134 0.16 -6.34 14.25
N MET A 135 -0.60 -6.55 15.37
CA MET A 135 -0.92 -7.87 15.93
C MET A 135 -2.21 -8.49 15.33
N GLY A 136 -3.01 -7.72 14.60
CA GLY A 136 -4.16 -8.24 13.87
C GLY A 136 -3.70 -8.96 12.60
N ARG A 137 -4.09 -10.25 12.44
CA ARG A 137 -3.71 -11.02 11.24
C ARG A 137 -4.30 -10.42 9.98
N VAL A 138 -3.46 -10.22 8.98
CA VAL A 138 -3.85 -9.72 7.66
C VAL A 138 -3.58 -10.82 6.63
N ASN A 139 -4.56 -11.07 5.77
CA ASN A 139 -4.42 -12.03 4.68
C ASN A 139 -4.12 -11.30 3.35
N ALA A 140 -3.37 -11.96 2.47
CA ALA A 140 -3.09 -11.48 1.13
C ALA A 140 -4.25 -11.74 0.15
N THR A 141 -5.00 -12.84 0.35
CA THR A 141 -6.12 -13.21 -0.51
C THR A 141 -7.20 -12.14 -0.48
N ASP A 142 -7.62 -11.67 -1.65
CA ASP A 142 -8.61 -10.60 -1.85
C ASP A 142 -8.29 -9.30 -1.09
N ASN A 143 -7.02 -9.08 -0.77
CA ASN A 143 -6.60 -7.86 -0.09
C ASN A 143 -6.64 -6.66 -1.04
N THR A 144 -7.68 -5.85 -0.90
CA THR A 144 -7.93 -4.72 -1.80
C THR A 144 -6.82 -3.66 -1.78
N GLN A 145 -6.11 -3.48 -0.67
CA GLN A 145 -4.95 -2.59 -0.59
C GLN A 145 -3.82 -3.10 -1.50
N LEU A 146 -3.45 -4.38 -1.36
CA LEU A 146 -2.43 -4.99 -2.21
C LEU A 146 -2.84 -5.03 -3.69
N MET A 147 -4.13 -5.31 -3.96
CA MET A 147 -4.66 -5.29 -5.34
C MET A 147 -4.53 -3.89 -5.97
N LEU A 148 -4.84 -2.83 -5.21
CA LEU A 148 -4.65 -1.44 -5.67
C LEU A 148 -3.17 -1.14 -5.92
N TYR A 149 -2.28 -1.55 -5.02
CA TYR A 149 -0.84 -1.41 -5.25
C TYR A 149 -0.37 -2.19 -6.49
N GLY A 150 -0.89 -3.38 -6.70
CA GLY A 150 -0.61 -4.19 -7.91
C GLY A 150 -1.04 -3.48 -9.20
N LEU A 151 -2.24 -2.87 -9.22
CA LEU A 151 -2.70 -2.05 -10.34
C LEU A 151 -1.80 -0.84 -10.59
N GLY A 152 -1.41 -0.15 -9.50
CA GLY A 152 -0.52 1.01 -9.57
C GLY A 152 0.87 0.64 -10.08
N ALA A 153 1.45 -0.44 -9.56
CA ALA A 153 2.76 -0.92 -10.00
C ALA A 153 2.77 -1.32 -11.47
N LEU A 154 1.70 -1.99 -11.96
CA LEU A 154 1.56 -2.29 -13.39
C LEU A 154 1.48 -1.02 -14.24
N ASN A 155 0.80 0.02 -13.75
CA ASN A 155 0.66 1.29 -14.47
C ASN A 155 1.99 2.02 -14.63
N ASP A 156 2.89 1.88 -13.65
CA ASP A 156 4.16 2.61 -13.61
C ASP A 156 5.32 1.84 -14.28
N ILE A 157 5.13 0.55 -14.59
CA ILE A 157 6.09 -0.23 -15.39
C ILE A 157 5.90 0.12 -16.87
N ALA A 158 6.97 0.60 -17.51
CA ALA A 158 6.94 1.08 -18.89
C ALA A 158 6.54 -0.01 -19.92
N ASP A 159 6.93 -1.25 -19.67
CA ASP A 159 6.50 -2.42 -20.44
C ASP A 159 6.20 -3.57 -19.51
N HIS A 160 4.94 -3.83 -19.29
CA HIS A 160 4.46 -4.97 -18.49
C HIS A 160 3.90 -6.11 -19.36
N SER A 161 4.20 -6.12 -20.65
CA SER A 161 3.68 -7.15 -21.57
C SER A 161 4.13 -8.56 -21.19
N PHE A 162 5.31 -8.69 -20.61
CA PHE A 162 5.87 -9.97 -20.15
C PHE A 162 5.31 -10.43 -18.80
N ILE A 163 4.69 -9.55 -18.01
CA ILE A 163 4.07 -9.93 -16.74
C ILE A 163 2.74 -10.65 -17.02
N ASP A 164 2.57 -11.82 -16.44
CA ASP A 164 1.39 -12.68 -16.56
C ASP A 164 0.67 -12.87 -15.22
N THR A 165 1.43 -12.81 -14.14
CA THR A 165 0.96 -13.10 -12.78
C THR A 165 1.36 -11.99 -11.81
N ILE A 166 0.44 -11.62 -10.92
CA ILE A 166 0.71 -10.71 -9.81
C ILE A 166 0.71 -11.54 -8.52
N ARG A 167 1.80 -11.48 -7.77
CA ARG A 167 1.94 -12.10 -6.45
C ARG A 167 1.80 -11.01 -5.40
N LEU A 168 0.78 -11.11 -4.57
CA LEU A 168 0.48 -10.19 -3.48
C LEU A 168 0.92 -10.83 -2.17
N VAL A 169 1.73 -10.12 -1.37
CA VAL A 169 2.36 -10.68 -0.17
C VAL A 169 2.17 -9.76 1.03
N ILE A 170 1.75 -10.34 2.14
CA ILE A 170 1.77 -9.72 3.47
C ILE A 170 2.90 -10.35 4.27
N VAL A 171 3.76 -9.52 4.82
CA VAL A 171 4.82 -9.94 5.75
C VAL A 171 4.52 -9.35 7.12
N GLN A 172 4.24 -10.21 8.11
CA GLN A 172 3.89 -9.81 9.49
C GLN A 172 4.90 -10.40 10.50
N PRO A 173 6.02 -9.70 10.77
CA PRO A 173 7.10 -10.23 11.61
C PRO A 173 6.65 -10.61 13.02
N ARG A 174 5.80 -9.79 13.66
CA ARG A 174 5.33 -10.04 15.03
C ARG A 174 4.49 -11.31 15.20
N LEU A 175 3.96 -11.81 14.09
CA LEU A 175 3.14 -13.04 14.06
C LEU A 175 3.90 -14.21 13.44
N ASP A 176 5.18 -14.02 13.07
CA ASP A 176 5.93 -14.99 12.27
C ASP A 176 5.09 -15.49 11.09
N HIS A 177 4.45 -14.54 10.39
CA HIS A 177 3.44 -14.83 9.39
C HIS A 177 3.78 -14.17 8.06
N ILE A 178 3.83 -15.00 7.02
CA ILE A 178 3.90 -14.57 5.63
C ILE A 178 2.71 -15.20 4.91
N ASP A 179 1.88 -14.38 4.31
CA ASP A 179 0.77 -14.84 3.48
C ASP A 179 0.92 -14.31 2.06
N GLN A 180 0.55 -15.13 1.09
CA GLN A 180 0.72 -14.79 -0.32
C GLN A 180 -0.46 -15.27 -1.14
N TRP A 181 -0.79 -14.49 -2.15
CA TRP A 181 -1.85 -14.79 -3.09
C TRP A 181 -1.43 -14.44 -4.51
N TYR A 182 -1.77 -15.31 -5.45
CA TYR A 182 -1.46 -15.15 -6.86
C TYR A 182 -2.74 -14.87 -7.63
N ILE A 183 -2.76 -13.80 -8.42
CA ILE A 183 -3.84 -13.43 -9.32
C ILE A 183 -3.27 -13.22 -10.73
N LYS A 184 -4.00 -13.62 -11.77
CA LYS A 184 -3.61 -13.31 -13.13
C LYS A 184 -3.69 -11.80 -13.37
N LYS A 185 -2.71 -11.27 -14.14
CA LYS A 185 -2.69 -9.84 -14.49
C LYS A 185 -4.02 -9.38 -15.09
N ASP A 186 -4.57 -10.15 -16.03
CA ASP A 186 -5.81 -9.79 -16.70
C ASP A 186 -7.01 -9.79 -15.74
N GLU A 187 -7.02 -10.67 -14.74
CA GLU A 187 -8.05 -10.68 -13.69
C GLU A 187 -7.95 -9.45 -12.79
N LEU A 188 -6.74 -9.05 -12.42
CA LEU A 188 -6.51 -7.84 -11.64
C LEU A 188 -6.92 -6.58 -12.42
N ILE A 189 -6.55 -6.49 -13.70
CA ILE A 189 -6.95 -5.39 -14.60
C ILE A 189 -8.47 -5.34 -14.75
N LYS A 190 -9.11 -6.49 -14.93
CA LYS A 190 -10.57 -6.61 -15.01
C LYS A 190 -11.22 -6.09 -13.73
N TRP A 191 -10.72 -6.49 -12.55
CA TRP A 191 -11.20 -5.98 -11.26
C TRP A 191 -11.04 -4.44 -11.18
N GLY A 192 -9.93 -3.89 -11.66
CA GLY A 192 -9.71 -2.45 -11.76
C GLY A 192 -10.79 -1.74 -12.57
N HIS A 193 -11.20 -2.31 -13.70
CA HIS A 193 -12.24 -1.74 -14.55
C HIS A 193 -13.65 -1.95 -14.02
N GLU A 194 -13.96 -3.12 -13.49
CA GLU A 194 -15.32 -3.51 -13.11
C GLU A 194 -15.70 -3.10 -11.68
N VAL A 195 -14.70 -2.97 -10.77
CA VAL A 195 -14.92 -2.65 -9.36
C VAL A 195 -14.33 -1.30 -8.97
N VAL A 196 -13.01 -1.10 -9.20
CA VAL A 196 -12.34 0.12 -8.72
C VAL A 196 -12.85 1.37 -9.42
N ARG A 197 -12.93 1.34 -10.76
CA ARG A 197 -13.36 2.52 -11.54
C ARG A 197 -14.78 2.96 -11.21
N PRO A 198 -15.79 2.08 -11.14
CA PRO A 198 -17.13 2.48 -10.72
C PRO A 198 -17.20 2.98 -9.27
N ALA A 199 -16.45 2.36 -8.35
CA ALA A 199 -16.39 2.80 -6.95
C ALA A 199 -15.78 4.20 -6.83
N ALA A 200 -14.66 4.46 -7.50
CA ALA A 200 -14.03 5.77 -7.54
C ALA A 200 -14.97 6.84 -8.13
N ALA A 201 -15.66 6.53 -9.23
CA ALA A 201 -16.63 7.46 -9.82
C ALA A 201 -17.77 7.82 -8.86
N LYS A 202 -18.23 6.87 -8.03
CA LYS A 202 -19.28 7.13 -7.03
C LYS A 202 -18.82 8.06 -5.91
N THR A 203 -17.53 8.10 -5.56
CA THR A 203 -17.02 9.03 -4.55
C THR A 203 -17.11 10.48 -4.99
N MET A 204 -17.18 10.72 -6.31
CA MET A 204 -17.26 12.06 -6.91
C MET A 204 -18.70 12.54 -7.11
N ALA A 205 -19.71 11.74 -6.74
CA ALA A 205 -21.10 12.15 -6.81
C ALA A 205 -21.39 13.30 -5.83
N ALA A 206 -22.32 14.17 -6.18
CA ALA A 206 -22.73 15.27 -5.29
C ALA A 206 -23.34 14.77 -3.97
N ASP A 207 -23.97 13.59 -4.01
CA ASP A 207 -24.53 12.89 -2.84
C ASP A 207 -24.11 11.42 -2.92
N PRO A 208 -22.88 11.08 -2.46
CA PRO A 208 -22.38 9.73 -2.55
C PRO A 208 -23.06 8.81 -1.54
N GLU A 209 -23.27 7.58 -1.95
CA GLU A 209 -23.91 6.55 -1.14
C GLU A 209 -23.08 6.21 0.10
N PHE A 210 -23.75 6.18 1.27
CA PHE A 210 -23.17 5.77 2.54
C PHE A 210 -23.58 4.33 2.86
N ASN A 211 -22.62 3.41 2.80
CA ASN A 211 -22.78 1.99 3.11
C ASN A 211 -21.85 1.59 4.26
N PRO A 212 -22.08 2.10 5.49
CA PRO A 212 -21.20 1.77 6.62
C PRO A 212 -21.27 0.29 6.94
N SER A 213 -20.11 -0.33 7.04
CA SER A 213 -19.97 -1.72 7.42
C SER A 213 -18.65 -1.92 8.18
N PRO A 214 -18.47 -3.03 8.93
CA PRO A 214 -17.19 -3.33 9.57
C PRO A 214 -16.02 -3.50 8.58
N ALA A 215 -16.32 -3.66 7.28
CA ALA A 215 -15.31 -3.82 6.21
C ALA A 215 -15.08 -2.53 5.40
N ALA A 216 -15.91 -1.49 5.62
CA ALA A 216 -15.82 -0.19 4.93
C ALA A 216 -15.17 0.87 5.79
#